data_c21d5b824d55c70c88ab88ade3ed3c95
#
_entry.id   c21d5b824d55c70c88ab88ade3ed3c95
#
_cell.length_a   1.000
_cell.length_b   1.000
_cell.length_c   1.000
_cell.angle_alpha   90.00
_cell.angle_beta   90.00
_cell.angle_gamma   90.00
#
_symmetry.space_group_name_H-M   'P 1'
#
loop_
_entity.id
_entity.type
_entity.pdbx_description
1 polymer ?
#
loop_
_entity_poly.entity_id
_entity_poly.type
_entity_poly.pdbx_seq_one_letter_code
_entity_poly.pdbx_strand_id
1 'polypeptide(L)'
;MKRTIITTAIAALVAVTAAPAMAAGISIQQYGWNNQAGGAQSGFNNNYGIFQNGHWNSVIGYQNGNNNIGAVGQDGSNNTAETWQQGNGNAAGIGQFGTNHNAIVTQDGNGNIAAGVQVGNNCNANVVQAGHGNVAAFVQTCP
;
A
#
# COMPACT_ATOMS: atom_id res chain seq x y z
N MET A 1 -16.70 -39.84 10.55
CA MET A 1 -16.35 -38.61 11.28
C MET A 1 -15.91 -37.55 10.25
N LYS A 2 -16.78 -36.61 9.97
CA LYS A 2 -16.47 -35.50 9.02
C LYS A 2 -15.83 -34.38 9.84
N ARG A 3 -14.57 -34.08 9.56
CA ARG A 3 -13.88 -32.94 10.15
C ARG A 3 -14.29 -31.67 9.38
N THR A 4 -15.09 -30.85 10.00
CA THR A 4 -15.42 -29.52 9.51
C THR A 4 -14.23 -28.62 9.79
N ILE A 5 -13.52 -28.19 8.74
CA ILE A 5 -12.49 -27.16 8.84
C ILE A 5 -13.24 -25.83 8.87
N ILE A 6 -13.29 -25.23 10.04
CA ILE A 6 -13.80 -23.86 10.18
C ILE A 6 -12.63 -22.94 9.81
N THR A 7 -12.69 -22.39 8.60
CA THR A 7 -11.81 -21.30 8.19
C THR A 7 -12.33 -20.05 8.88
N THR A 8 -11.70 -19.67 9.98
CA THR A 8 -12.01 -18.42 10.65
C THR A 8 -11.40 -17.29 9.83
N ALA A 9 -12.21 -16.65 9.01
CA ALA A 9 -11.87 -15.34 8.44
C ALA A 9 -11.86 -14.34 9.60
N ILE A 10 -10.69 -13.94 10.05
CA ILE A 10 -10.55 -12.84 11.00
C ILE A 10 -10.77 -11.56 10.20
N ALA A 11 -12.02 -11.15 10.08
CA ALA A 11 -12.33 -9.78 9.76
C ALA A 11 -12.06 -8.96 11.04
N ALA A 12 -10.90 -8.32 11.13
CA ALA A 12 -10.65 -7.34 12.14
C ALA A 12 -11.53 -6.12 11.85
N LEU A 13 -12.75 -6.13 12.35
CA LEU A 13 -13.64 -4.99 12.36
C LEU A 13 -13.13 -4.02 13.43
N VAL A 14 -12.27 -3.10 13.05
CA VAL A 14 -11.94 -1.96 13.91
C VAL A 14 -13.13 -1.00 13.85
N ALA A 15 -14.02 -1.10 14.82
CA ALA A 15 -15.05 -0.11 15.01
C ALA A 15 -14.41 1.18 15.55
N VAL A 16 -14.08 2.09 14.66
CA VAL A 16 -13.69 3.45 15.02
C VAL A 16 -14.97 4.25 15.17
N THR A 17 -15.31 4.65 16.38
CA THR A 17 -16.31 5.68 16.63
C THR A 17 -15.71 7.02 16.20
N ALA A 18 -15.88 7.38 14.96
CA ALA A 18 -15.43 8.66 14.43
C ALA A 18 -16.61 9.41 13.84
N ALA A 19 -16.60 10.73 14.04
CA ALA A 19 -17.34 11.66 13.20
C ALA A 19 -17.13 11.29 11.70
N PRO A 20 -18.05 11.63 10.79
CA PRO A 20 -17.99 11.14 9.42
C PRO A 20 -16.73 11.63 8.71
N ALA A 21 -15.67 10.83 8.77
CA ALA A 21 -14.53 10.98 7.90
C ALA A 21 -14.97 10.46 6.53
N MET A 22 -15.19 11.37 5.59
CA MET A 22 -15.47 10.97 4.21
C MET A 22 -14.14 10.60 3.53
N ALA A 23 -13.56 9.46 3.89
CA ALA A 23 -12.50 8.86 3.12
C ALA A 23 -13.11 8.40 1.77
N ALA A 24 -12.47 8.74 0.66
CA ALA A 24 -13.05 8.48 -0.66
C ALA A 24 -13.01 7.00 -1.05
N GLY A 25 -12.20 6.17 -0.44
CA GLY A 25 -12.27 4.72 -0.57
C GLY A 25 -10.93 3.99 -0.56
N ILE A 26 -11.01 2.74 -0.15
CA ILE A 26 -9.94 1.75 -0.29
C ILE A 26 -10.45 0.68 -1.26
N SER A 27 -9.69 0.41 -2.32
CA SER A 27 -9.95 -0.67 -3.27
C SER A 27 -8.85 -1.71 -3.18
N ILE A 28 -9.21 -2.96 -2.93
CA ILE A 28 -8.27 -4.07 -2.83
C ILE A 28 -8.69 -5.17 -3.80
N GLN A 29 -7.76 -5.59 -4.66
CA GLN A 29 -7.94 -6.72 -5.56
C GLN A 29 -6.76 -7.69 -5.38
N GLN A 30 -7.06 -8.95 -5.10
CA GLN A 30 -6.07 -9.97 -4.85
C GLN A 30 -6.37 -11.22 -5.69
N TYR A 31 -5.36 -11.70 -6.40
CA TYR A 31 -5.40 -12.95 -7.19
C TYR A 31 -4.24 -13.84 -6.78
N GLY A 32 -4.53 -15.15 -6.63
CA GLY A 32 -3.53 -16.13 -6.17
C GLY A 32 -3.74 -16.53 -4.71
N TRP A 33 -2.66 -16.86 -3.99
CA TRP A 33 -2.75 -17.43 -2.65
C TRP A 33 -1.89 -16.68 -1.64
N ASN A 34 -2.35 -16.65 -0.38
CA ASN A 34 -1.64 -16.06 0.76
C ASN A 34 -1.19 -14.61 0.54
N ASN A 35 -1.89 -13.86 -0.30
CA ASN A 35 -1.68 -12.43 -0.42
C ASN A 35 -2.34 -11.71 0.77
N GLN A 36 -1.67 -10.70 1.28
CA GLN A 36 -2.14 -9.88 2.40
C GLN A 36 -2.22 -8.42 1.97
N ALA A 37 -3.33 -7.78 2.23
CA ALA A 37 -3.50 -6.35 1.96
C ALA A 37 -4.25 -5.69 3.10
N GLY A 38 -3.74 -4.55 3.53
CA GLY A 38 -4.37 -3.74 4.55
C GLY A 38 -4.24 -2.25 4.27
N GLY A 39 -5.25 -1.49 4.65
CA GLY A 39 -5.22 -0.05 4.52
C GLY A 39 -6.01 0.64 5.62
N ALA A 40 -5.54 1.80 6.06
CA ALA A 40 -6.24 2.68 6.97
C ALA A 40 -6.21 4.11 6.45
N GLN A 41 -7.36 4.76 6.43
CA GLN A 41 -7.50 6.15 6.02
C GLN A 41 -8.19 6.96 7.10
N SER A 42 -7.67 8.16 7.36
CA SER A 42 -8.27 9.14 8.26
C SER A 42 -8.26 10.51 7.59
N GLY A 43 -9.34 11.27 7.72
CA GLY A 43 -9.49 12.58 7.10
C GLY A 43 -10.46 12.58 5.94
N PHE A 44 -10.28 13.50 5.00
CA PHE A 44 -11.24 13.76 3.94
C PHE A 44 -10.67 13.44 2.54
N ASN A 45 -11.47 12.75 1.70
CA ASN A 45 -11.18 12.52 0.28
C ASN A 45 -9.83 11.80 0.01
N ASN A 46 -9.43 10.88 0.88
CA ASN A 46 -8.27 10.02 0.65
C ASN A 46 -8.67 8.83 -0.24
N ASN A 47 -7.78 8.42 -1.15
CA ASN A 47 -8.01 7.29 -2.04
C ASN A 47 -6.81 6.33 -2.04
N TYR A 48 -7.06 5.02 -1.88
CA TYR A 48 -6.01 4.02 -1.85
C TYR A 48 -6.38 2.77 -2.66
N GLY A 49 -5.53 2.41 -3.62
CA GLY A 49 -5.69 1.25 -4.46
C GLY A 49 -4.61 0.20 -4.23
N ILE A 50 -5.00 -1.07 -4.09
CA ILE A 50 -4.09 -2.21 -3.98
C ILE A 50 -4.47 -3.26 -5.01
N PHE A 51 -3.48 -3.69 -5.80
CA PHE A 51 -3.57 -4.82 -6.70
C PHE A 51 -2.45 -5.81 -6.41
N GLN A 52 -2.81 -7.07 -6.14
CA GLN A 52 -1.85 -8.14 -5.93
C GLN A 52 -2.18 -9.34 -6.81
N ASN A 53 -1.19 -9.82 -7.56
CA ASN A 53 -1.29 -11.02 -8.37
C ASN A 53 -0.09 -11.94 -8.05
N GLY A 54 -0.37 -13.20 -7.70
CA GLY A 54 0.66 -14.17 -7.35
C GLY A 54 0.54 -14.70 -5.92
N HIS A 55 1.67 -14.88 -5.22
CA HIS A 55 1.67 -15.59 -3.95
C HIS A 55 2.49 -14.87 -2.89
N TRP A 56 2.01 -14.88 -1.65
CA TRP A 56 2.75 -14.36 -0.50
C TRP A 56 3.10 -12.87 -0.61
N ASN A 57 2.33 -12.08 -1.36
CA ASN A 57 2.53 -10.65 -1.46
C ASN A 57 1.87 -9.94 -0.28
N SER A 58 2.51 -8.88 0.23
CA SER A 58 2.02 -8.09 1.36
C SER A 58 2.02 -6.60 1.05
N VAL A 59 0.90 -5.93 1.32
CA VAL A 59 0.76 -4.48 1.19
C VAL A 59 0.12 -3.90 2.44
N ILE A 60 0.74 -2.83 2.96
CA ILE A 60 0.16 -2.01 4.01
C ILE A 60 0.14 -0.55 3.55
N GLY A 61 -1.03 0.09 3.65
CA GLY A 61 -1.21 1.50 3.31
C GLY A 61 -1.83 2.30 4.45
N TYR A 62 -1.26 3.45 4.76
CA TYR A 62 -1.78 4.38 5.74
C TYR A 62 -1.86 5.79 5.17
N GLN A 63 -3.02 6.44 5.28
CA GLN A 63 -3.22 7.82 4.87
C GLN A 63 -3.90 8.61 6.00
N ASN A 64 -3.31 9.73 6.39
CA ASN A 64 -3.85 10.63 7.39
C ASN A 64 -3.80 12.08 6.88
N GLY A 65 -4.95 12.73 6.81
CA GLY A 65 -5.10 14.08 6.26
C GLY A 65 -6.10 14.11 5.10
N ASN A 66 -5.92 15.01 4.14
CA ASN A 66 -6.91 15.22 3.12
C ASN A 66 -6.34 15.07 1.70
N ASN A 67 -7.15 14.54 0.77
CA ASN A 67 -6.82 14.43 -0.65
C ASN A 67 -5.52 13.64 -0.94
N ASN A 68 -5.16 12.68 -0.10
CA ASN A 68 -4.01 11.82 -0.36
C ASN A 68 -4.38 10.68 -1.32
N ILE A 69 -3.46 10.32 -2.19
CA ILE A 69 -3.63 9.24 -3.16
C ILE A 69 -2.49 8.23 -2.96
N GLY A 70 -2.85 6.97 -2.77
CA GLY A 70 -1.90 5.87 -2.72
C GLY A 70 -2.27 4.77 -3.71
N ALA A 71 -1.29 4.15 -4.34
CA ALA A 71 -1.49 3.00 -5.19
C ALA A 71 -0.32 2.02 -5.08
N VAL A 72 -0.63 0.74 -4.91
CA VAL A 72 0.37 -0.33 -4.92
C VAL A 72 -0.06 -1.46 -5.84
N GLY A 73 0.83 -1.84 -6.76
CA GLY A 73 0.70 -3.00 -7.62
C GLY A 73 1.82 -3.99 -7.38
N GLN A 74 1.48 -5.26 -7.11
CA GLN A 74 2.43 -6.35 -6.97
C GLN A 74 2.06 -7.50 -7.91
N ASP A 75 3.01 -7.93 -8.74
CA ASP A 75 2.87 -9.09 -9.61
C ASP A 75 4.09 -10.00 -9.43
N GLY A 76 3.84 -11.21 -8.89
CA GLY A 76 4.89 -12.16 -8.58
C GLY A 76 4.75 -12.76 -7.18
N SER A 77 5.87 -12.96 -6.48
CA SER A 77 5.86 -13.71 -5.24
C SER A 77 6.69 -13.05 -4.14
N ASN A 78 6.18 -13.10 -2.92
CA ASN A 78 6.89 -12.67 -1.73
C ASN A 78 7.34 -11.20 -1.77
N ASN A 79 6.52 -10.34 -2.37
CA ASN A 79 6.78 -8.91 -2.44
C ASN A 79 6.11 -8.19 -1.26
N THR A 80 6.82 -7.21 -0.72
CA THR A 80 6.31 -6.38 0.38
C THR A 80 6.34 -4.91 -0.01
N ALA A 81 5.23 -4.21 0.19
CA ALA A 81 5.14 -2.78 0.00
C ALA A 81 4.45 -2.09 1.17
N GLU A 82 4.98 -0.96 1.58
CA GLU A 82 4.40 -0.13 2.62
C GLU A 82 4.35 1.33 2.16
N THR A 83 3.20 1.98 2.38
CA THR A 83 3.04 3.41 2.13
C THR A 83 2.47 4.11 3.35
N TRP A 84 3.10 5.20 3.73
CA TRP A 84 2.67 6.05 4.82
C TRP A 84 2.57 7.50 4.35
N GLN A 85 1.36 8.06 4.34
CA GLN A 85 1.14 9.44 3.94
C GLN A 85 0.49 10.22 5.08
N GLN A 86 1.13 11.29 5.51
CA GLN A 86 0.63 12.20 6.53
C GLN A 86 0.62 13.64 5.98
N GLY A 87 -0.52 14.32 6.09
CA GLY A 87 -0.72 15.66 5.56
C GLY A 87 -1.69 15.69 4.37
N ASN A 88 -1.56 16.65 3.48
CA ASN A 88 -2.57 16.87 2.46
C ASN A 88 -2.00 16.80 1.03
N GLY A 89 -2.78 16.21 0.12
CA GLY A 89 -2.46 16.21 -1.30
C GLY A 89 -1.20 15.40 -1.66
N ASN A 90 -0.79 14.46 -0.83
CA ASN A 90 0.36 13.59 -1.15
C ASN A 90 -0.06 12.48 -2.10
N ALA A 91 0.86 12.09 -3.00
CA ALA A 91 0.66 10.98 -3.92
C ALA A 91 1.80 9.95 -3.81
N ALA A 92 1.46 8.69 -3.58
CA ALA A 92 2.42 7.59 -3.51
C ALA A 92 2.05 6.46 -4.48
N GLY A 93 3.03 5.95 -5.23
CA GLY A 93 2.85 4.81 -6.13
C GLY A 93 3.99 3.82 -6.03
N ILE A 94 3.70 2.53 -5.91
CA ILE A 94 4.67 1.44 -5.90
C ILE A 94 4.24 0.37 -6.89
N GLY A 95 5.13 -0.03 -7.80
CA GLY A 95 4.99 -1.20 -8.65
C GLY A 95 6.10 -2.21 -8.38
N GLN A 96 5.76 -3.47 -8.12
CA GLN A 96 6.72 -4.55 -7.89
C GLN A 96 6.42 -5.72 -8.82
N PHE A 97 7.39 -6.10 -9.65
CA PHE A 97 7.26 -7.14 -10.66
C PHE A 97 8.40 -8.15 -10.52
N GLY A 98 8.09 -9.33 -10.00
CA GLY A 98 9.07 -10.39 -9.75
C GLY A 98 8.98 -10.94 -8.33
N THR A 99 10.12 -11.15 -7.68
CA THR A 99 10.14 -11.86 -6.41
C THR A 99 10.97 -11.17 -5.33
N ASN A 100 10.54 -11.31 -4.07
CA ASN A 100 11.28 -10.85 -2.89
C ASN A 100 11.59 -9.35 -2.88
N HIS A 101 10.72 -8.53 -3.46
CA HIS A 101 10.89 -7.09 -3.43
C HIS A 101 10.41 -6.50 -2.11
N ASN A 102 11.10 -5.44 -1.68
CA ASN A 102 10.66 -4.63 -0.55
C ASN A 102 10.69 -3.14 -0.94
N ALA A 103 9.58 -2.44 -0.75
CA ALA A 103 9.49 -1.01 -1.00
C ALA A 103 8.74 -0.30 0.14
N ILE A 104 9.32 0.78 0.63
CA ILE A 104 8.71 1.64 1.64
C ILE A 104 8.67 3.06 1.11
N VAL A 105 7.49 3.70 1.18
CA VAL A 105 7.33 5.12 0.87
C VAL A 105 6.70 5.82 2.06
N THR A 106 7.40 6.81 2.60
CA THR A 106 6.91 7.67 3.68
C THR A 106 6.85 9.11 3.21
N GLN A 107 5.70 9.74 3.34
CA GLN A 107 5.49 11.15 3.01
C GLN A 107 4.90 11.89 4.21
N ASP A 108 5.60 12.92 4.68
CA ASP A 108 5.15 13.80 5.77
C ASP A 108 5.14 15.25 5.29
N GLY A 109 3.96 15.87 5.29
CA GLY A 109 3.75 17.23 4.80
C GLY A 109 2.74 17.29 3.66
N ASN A 110 2.88 18.23 2.73
CA ASN A 110 1.84 18.46 1.75
C ASN A 110 2.35 18.46 0.30
N GLY A 111 1.55 17.89 -0.60
CA GLY A 111 1.84 17.91 -2.03
C GLY A 111 3.08 17.13 -2.46
N ASN A 112 3.54 16.17 -1.65
CA ASN A 112 4.68 15.33 -2.01
C ASN A 112 4.24 14.23 -2.99
N ILE A 113 5.11 13.92 -3.94
CA ILE A 113 4.87 12.86 -4.94
C ILE A 113 6.03 11.86 -4.88
N ALA A 114 5.72 10.58 -4.68
CA ALA A 114 6.68 9.50 -4.76
C ALA A 114 6.18 8.40 -5.70
N ALA A 115 7.04 7.96 -6.61
CA ALA A 115 6.74 6.84 -7.49
C ALA A 115 7.94 5.90 -7.61
N GLY A 116 7.68 4.59 -7.52
CA GLY A 116 8.73 3.60 -7.62
C GLY A 116 8.34 2.34 -8.36
N VAL A 117 9.27 1.79 -9.13
CA VAL A 117 9.10 0.51 -9.80
C VAL A 117 10.31 -0.38 -9.51
N GLN A 118 10.03 -1.62 -9.13
CA GLN A 118 11.03 -2.67 -8.93
C GLN A 118 10.74 -3.84 -9.85
N VAL A 119 11.77 -4.33 -10.54
CA VAL A 119 11.67 -5.43 -11.50
C VAL A 119 12.81 -6.43 -11.25
N GLY A 120 12.48 -7.71 -11.27
CA GLY A 120 13.46 -8.79 -11.12
C GLY A 120 13.37 -9.52 -9.78
N ASN A 121 14.46 -9.59 -9.04
CA ASN A 121 14.50 -10.34 -7.80
C ASN A 121 15.25 -9.59 -6.69
N ASN A 122 14.69 -9.56 -5.49
CA ASN A 122 15.34 -9.06 -4.28
C ASN A 122 15.73 -7.55 -4.33
N CYS A 123 14.92 -6.72 -4.98
CA CYS A 123 15.08 -5.27 -4.92
C CYS A 123 14.62 -4.71 -3.57
N ASN A 124 15.31 -3.67 -3.10
CA ASN A 124 14.93 -2.96 -1.88
C ASN A 124 14.98 -1.45 -2.10
N ALA A 125 13.89 -0.76 -1.79
CA ALA A 125 13.77 0.68 -1.91
C ALA A 125 13.13 1.30 -0.67
N ASN A 126 13.65 2.47 -0.29
CA ASN A 126 13.08 3.29 0.77
C ASN A 126 13.08 4.75 0.33
N VAL A 127 11.90 5.35 0.27
CA VAL A 127 11.71 6.76 -0.06
C VAL A 127 11.08 7.47 1.12
N VAL A 128 11.76 8.49 1.62
CA VAL A 128 11.26 9.35 2.69
C VAL A 128 11.22 10.79 2.19
N GLN A 129 10.06 11.40 2.22
CA GLN A 129 9.85 12.79 1.87
C GLN A 129 9.24 13.54 3.05
N ALA A 130 9.87 14.63 3.46
CA ALA A 130 9.37 15.53 4.50
C ALA A 130 9.30 16.95 3.97
N GLY A 131 8.21 17.67 4.29
CA GLY A 131 7.99 19.05 3.84
C GLY A 131 6.96 19.16 2.71
N HIS A 132 7.18 20.07 1.78
CA HIS A 132 6.18 20.42 0.78
C HIS A 132 6.68 20.28 -0.65
N GLY A 133 5.86 19.68 -1.53
CA GLY A 133 6.09 19.67 -2.96
C GLY A 133 7.31 18.87 -3.40
N ASN A 134 7.80 17.93 -2.59
CA ASN A 134 8.93 17.09 -2.98
C ASN A 134 8.48 16.05 -4.01
N VAL A 135 9.33 15.79 -4.99
CA VAL A 135 9.08 14.76 -6.00
C VAL A 135 10.23 13.76 -5.99
N ALA A 136 9.94 12.48 -5.84
CA ALA A 136 10.89 11.39 -5.94
C ALA A 136 10.37 10.31 -6.89
N ALA A 137 11.25 9.81 -7.74
CA ALA A 137 10.94 8.67 -8.58
C ALA A 137 12.14 7.73 -8.68
N PHE A 138 11.89 6.43 -8.69
CA PHE A 138 12.95 5.44 -8.89
C PHE A 138 12.47 4.26 -9.75
N VAL A 139 13.41 3.67 -10.47
CA VAL A 139 13.27 2.39 -11.13
C VAL A 139 14.46 1.53 -10.74
N GLN A 140 14.20 0.34 -10.19
CA GLN A 140 15.24 -0.62 -9.84
C GLN A 140 15.04 -1.89 -10.66
N THR A 141 16.11 -2.35 -11.29
CA THR A 141 16.18 -3.67 -11.92
C THR A 141 17.22 -4.49 -11.18
N CYS A 142 16.81 -5.58 -10.57
CA CYS A 142 17.68 -6.45 -9.77
C CYS A 142 17.77 -7.84 -10.39
N PRO A 143 18.94 -8.49 -10.31
CA PRO A 143 19.18 -9.78 -10.96
C PRO A 143 18.34 -10.93 -10.42
#